data_514750f37e8f9d96e0df9dd3aa744751
#
_entry.id   514750f37e8f9d96e0df9dd3aa744751
#
_cell.length_a   1.000
_cell.length_b   1.000
_cell.length_c   1.000
_cell.angle_alpha   90.00
_cell.angle_beta   90.00
_cell.angle_gamma   90.00
#
_symmetry.space_group_name_H-M   'P 1'
#
loop_
_entity.id
_entity.type
_entity.pdbx_description
1 polymer ?
#
loop_
_entity_poly.entity_id
_entity_poly.type
_entity_poly.pdbx_seq_one_letter_code
_entity_poly.pdbx_strand_id
1 'polypeptide(L)'
;MAGIHITDIESAINYWRHKRPSPDGVTLPPELRALAEVYALMVYFHEDEADEFTLPAAAAAAWQHWYDSTPDTPCIAICSTSQGDELCKGCGRTFSEVQHWPGMSPAEKRHTWRRITLEGDAWRFNRYVERAAEGPHAAVAAVAAAGQQPPARRRPRPRLGED
;
A
#
# COMPACT_ATOMS: atom_id res chain seq x y z
N MET A 1 17.02 -17.08 7.40
CA MET A 1 16.93 -15.92 8.30
C MET A 1 15.81 -15.02 7.78
N ALA A 2 14.96 -14.51 8.66
CA ALA A 2 13.83 -13.67 8.24
C ALA A 2 14.30 -12.21 8.14
N GLY A 3 14.87 -11.83 6.99
CA GLY A 3 15.25 -10.45 6.73
C GLY A 3 14.02 -9.57 6.52
N ILE A 4 14.03 -8.38 7.08
CA ILE A 4 13.08 -7.32 6.78
C ILE A 4 13.74 -6.44 5.72
N HIS A 5 13.10 -6.39 4.55
CA HIS A 5 13.62 -5.58 3.46
C HIS A 5 13.31 -4.09 3.69
N ILE A 6 14.14 -3.21 3.16
CA ILE A 6 14.00 -1.75 3.30
C ILE A 6 12.63 -1.26 2.84
N THR A 7 12.04 -1.85 1.81
CA THR A 7 10.67 -1.51 1.34
C THR A 7 9.57 -1.88 2.34
N ASP A 8 9.79 -2.89 3.18
CA ASP A 8 8.85 -3.25 4.26
C ASP A 8 8.91 -2.18 5.37
N ILE A 9 10.11 -1.68 5.69
CA ILE A 9 10.29 -0.56 6.62
C ILE A 9 9.63 0.72 6.06
N GLU A 10 9.81 1.03 4.77
CA GLU A 10 9.13 2.17 4.13
C GLU A 10 7.61 2.06 4.20
N SER A 11 7.07 0.87 3.95
CA SER A 11 5.64 0.60 4.03
C SER A 11 5.10 0.79 5.44
N ALA A 12 5.83 0.32 6.46
CA ALA A 12 5.50 0.53 7.86
C ALA A 12 5.57 2.02 8.26
N ILE A 13 6.57 2.75 7.78
CA ILE A 13 6.68 4.22 7.97
C ILE A 13 5.47 4.93 7.39
N ASN A 14 5.09 4.60 6.15
CA ASN A 14 3.93 5.20 5.50
C ASN A 14 2.61 4.89 6.22
N TYR A 15 2.44 3.65 6.70
CA TYR A 15 1.29 3.28 7.52
C TYR A 15 1.19 4.15 8.79
N TRP A 16 2.27 4.32 9.53
CA TRP A 16 2.27 5.12 10.75
C TRP A 16 2.08 6.61 10.50
N ARG A 17 2.58 7.14 9.38
CA ARG A 17 2.31 8.53 8.95
C ARG A 17 0.82 8.79 8.76
N HIS A 18 0.10 7.85 8.17
CA HIS A 18 -1.34 7.96 7.97
C HIS A 18 -2.12 7.74 9.26
N LYS A 19 -1.70 6.78 10.08
CA LYS A 19 -2.40 6.41 11.31
C LYS A 19 -2.24 7.44 12.43
N ARG A 20 -1.06 8.05 12.52
CA ARG A 20 -0.70 9.08 13.51
C ARG A 20 -0.05 10.27 12.82
N PRO A 21 -0.83 11.16 12.19
CA PRO A 21 -0.27 12.36 11.59
C PRO A 21 0.34 13.25 12.69
N SER A 22 1.45 13.89 12.35
CA SER A 22 2.11 14.85 13.24
C SER A 22 1.18 16.04 13.53
N PRO A 23 0.95 16.41 14.79
CA PRO A 23 0.06 17.51 15.13
C PRO A 23 0.63 18.90 14.73
N ASP A 24 1.95 18.99 14.64
CA ASP A 24 2.68 20.23 14.31
C ASP A 24 3.40 20.15 12.94
N GLY A 25 3.25 19.03 12.23
CA GLY A 25 3.94 18.77 10.96
C GLY A 25 5.45 18.50 11.07
N VAL A 26 6.02 18.56 12.27
CA VAL A 26 7.47 18.44 12.53
C VAL A 26 7.80 17.28 13.46
N THR A 27 7.05 17.12 14.55
CA THR A 27 7.32 16.09 15.56
C THR A 27 6.87 14.72 15.06
N LEU A 28 7.80 13.78 14.97
CA LEU A 28 7.47 12.41 14.58
C LEU A 28 6.91 11.62 15.78
N PRO A 29 5.80 10.89 15.60
CA PRO A 29 5.32 9.90 16.57
C PRO A 29 6.41 8.90 16.93
N PRO A 30 6.40 8.31 18.15
CA PRO A 30 7.44 7.40 18.59
C PRO A 30 7.69 6.22 17.66
N GLU A 31 6.62 5.61 17.15
CA GLU A 31 6.69 4.47 16.23
C GLU A 31 7.34 4.86 14.89
N LEU A 32 6.96 6.02 14.39
CA LEU A 32 7.52 6.53 13.14
C LEU A 32 8.99 6.90 13.29
N ARG A 33 9.38 7.51 14.42
CA ARG A 33 10.77 7.84 14.71
C ARG A 33 11.63 6.59 14.78
N ALA A 34 11.19 5.55 15.50
CA ALA A 34 11.93 4.31 15.65
C ALA A 34 12.17 3.61 14.31
N LEU A 35 11.17 3.56 13.44
CA LEU A 35 11.30 3.00 12.09
C LEU A 35 12.20 3.86 11.19
N ALA A 36 12.08 5.19 11.28
CA ALA A 36 12.91 6.11 10.50
C ALA A 36 14.40 6.02 10.84
N GLU A 37 14.73 5.76 12.12
CA GLU A 37 16.11 5.51 12.56
C GLU A 37 16.68 4.24 11.91
N VAL A 38 15.92 3.15 11.90
CA VAL A 38 16.32 1.90 11.23
C VAL A 38 16.49 2.15 9.72
N TYR A 39 15.52 2.78 9.08
CA TYR A 39 15.59 3.12 7.66
C TYR A 39 16.84 3.95 7.34
N ALA A 40 17.13 4.97 8.13
CA ALA A 40 18.28 5.82 7.92
C ALA A 40 19.61 5.05 8.02
N LEU A 41 19.71 4.10 8.97
CA LEU A 41 20.89 3.24 9.08
C LEU A 41 21.04 2.30 7.89
N MET A 42 19.95 1.68 7.43
CA MET A 42 19.96 0.84 6.23
C MET A 42 20.41 1.61 4.99
N VAL A 43 19.89 2.82 4.79
CA VAL A 43 20.31 3.69 3.68
C VAL A 43 21.78 4.08 3.81
N TYR A 44 22.22 4.46 5.00
CA TYR A 44 23.59 4.89 5.24
C TYR A 44 24.62 3.78 5.00
N PHE A 45 24.30 2.55 5.41
CA PHE A 45 25.18 1.39 5.22
C PHE A 45 24.97 0.67 3.89
N HIS A 46 24.03 1.14 3.03
CA HIS A 46 23.64 0.50 1.76
C HIS A 46 23.16 -0.96 1.97
N GLU A 47 22.41 -1.20 3.04
CA GLU A 47 21.84 -2.50 3.36
C GLU A 47 20.36 -2.54 2.89
N ASP A 48 20.03 -3.54 2.10
CA ASP A 48 18.66 -3.74 1.62
C ASP A 48 17.81 -4.58 2.59
N GLU A 49 18.44 -5.32 3.50
CA GLU A 49 17.79 -6.19 4.49
C GLU A 49 18.34 -5.95 5.89
N ALA A 50 17.45 -5.88 6.86
CA ALA A 50 17.78 -5.89 8.29
C ALA A 50 17.35 -7.21 8.92
N ASP A 51 18.12 -7.70 9.90
CA ASP A 51 17.73 -8.87 10.68
C ASP A 51 16.63 -8.47 11.68
N GLU A 52 15.48 -9.15 11.60
CA GLU A 52 14.33 -8.94 12.48
C GLU A 52 14.69 -9.00 13.98
N PHE A 53 15.64 -9.86 14.34
CA PHE A 53 16.07 -10.06 15.73
C PHE A 53 17.03 -8.98 16.24
N THR A 54 17.63 -8.20 15.35
CA THR A 54 18.56 -7.12 15.72
C THR A 54 17.91 -5.75 15.79
N LEU A 55 16.64 -5.65 15.41
CA LEU A 55 15.91 -4.38 15.48
C LEU A 55 15.80 -3.87 16.92
N PRO A 56 15.94 -2.55 17.15
CA PRO A 56 15.57 -1.94 18.42
C PRO A 56 14.12 -2.28 18.80
N ALA A 57 13.86 -2.57 20.06
CA ALA A 57 12.56 -3.06 20.53
C ALA A 57 11.37 -2.18 20.08
N ALA A 58 11.54 -0.85 20.08
CA ALA A 58 10.52 0.09 19.64
C ALA A 58 10.24 -0.02 18.13
N ALA A 59 11.28 -0.20 17.31
CA ALA A 59 11.15 -0.39 15.88
C ALA A 59 10.54 -1.75 15.56
N ALA A 60 10.95 -2.81 16.22
CA ALA A 60 10.40 -4.15 16.10
C ALA A 60 8.90 -4.16 16.43
N ALA A 61 8.48 -3.54 17.54
CA ALA A 61 7.08 -3.44 17.93
C ALA A 61 6.25 -2.63 16.91
N ALA A 62 6.77 -1.52 16.40
CA ALA A 62 6.12 -0.70 15.40
C ALA A 62 5.97 -1.44 14.06
N TRP A 63 7.01 -2.15 13.62
CA TRP A 63 6.98 -2.96 12.42
C TRP A 63 6.01 -4.15 12.55
N GLN A 64 6.06 -4.88 13.67
CA GLN A 64 5.15 -6.01 13.93
C GLN A 64 3.69 -5.56 13.92
N HIS A 65 3.37 -4.42 14.55
CA HIS A 65 2.02 -3.88 14.55
C HIS A 65 1.53 -3.56 13.12
N TRP A 66 2.38 -2.98 12.28
CA TRP A 66 2.06 -2.76 10.87
C TRP A 66 1.85 -4.09 10.14
N TYR A 67 2.76 -5.05 10.34
CA TYR A 67 2.68 -6.35 9.70
C TYR A 67 1.38 -7.09 10.05
N ASP A 68 1.00 -7.09 11.32
CA ASP A 68 -0.24 -7.71 11.81
C ASP A 68 -1.51 -7.00 11.29
N SER A 69 -1.40 -5.73 10.91
CA SER A 69 -2.50 -4.95 10.35
C SER A 69 -2.65 -5.14 8.84
N THR A 70 -1.66 -5.72 8.15
CA THR A 70 -1.75 -6.01 6.72
C THR A 70 -2.59 -7.27 6.47
N PRO A 71 -3.32 -7.36 5.34
CA PRO A 71 -4.01 -8.59 4.98
C PRO A 71 -3.04 -9.76 4.86
N ASP A 72 -3.36 -10.90 5.47
CA ASP A 72 -2.52 -12.12 5.37
C ASP A 72 -2.29 -12.52 3.91
N THR A 73 -3.27 -12.33 3.05
CA THR A 73 -3.18 -12.75 1.66
C THR A 73 -3.38 -11.59 0.68
N PRO A 74 -2.59 -11.55 -0.43
CA PRO A 74 -2.80 -10.57 -1.51
C PRO A 74 -4.07 -10.83 -2.35
N CYS A 75 -4.83 -11.87 -2.07
CA CYS A 75 -6.02 -12.25 -2.83
C CYS A 75 -7.09 -11.16 -2.82
N ILE A 76 -7.66 -10.88 -4.01
CA ILE A 76 -8.79 -9.97 -4.21
C ILE A 76 -10.08 -10.73 -4.62
N ALA A 77 -10.13 -12.03 -4.30
CA ALA A 77 -11.22 -12.95 -4.68
C ALA A 77 -11.37 -13.20 -6.21
N ILE A 78 -10.44 -12.71 -7.03
CA ILE A 78 -10.34 -13.02 -8.46
C ILE A 78 -9.10 -13.89 -8.64
N CYS A 79 -9.29 -15.16 -8.97
CA CYS A 79 -8.18 -16.11 -9.11
C CYS A 79 -8.16 -16.69 -10.52
N SER A 80 -7.25 -16.20 -11.37
CA SER A 80 -7.11 -16.69 -12.74
C SER A 80 -6.29 -17.97 -12.86
N THR A 81 -5.55 -18.34 -11.81
CA THR A 81 -4.83 -19.63 -11.77
C THR A 81 -5.78 -20.83 -11.75
N SER A 82 -7.02 -20.64 -11.27
CA SER A 82 -8.07 -21.67 -11.37
C SER A 82 -8.53 -21.94 -12.81
N GLN A 83 -8.18 -21.05 -13.74
CA GLN A 83 -8.48 -21.13 -15.17
C GLN A 83 -7.26 -21.54 -16.01
N GLY A 84 -6.15 -21.87 -15.36
CA GLY A 84 -4.93 -22.37 -16.00
C GLY A 84 -3.81 -21.35 -16.17
N ASP A 85 -3.95 -20.12 -15.68
CA ASP A 85 -2.86 -19.14 -15.69
C ASP A 85 -1.78 -19.56 -14.67
N GLU A 86 -0.51 -19.50 -15.05
CA GLU A 86 0.60 -19.76 -14.14
C GLU A 86 0.75 -18.64 -13.09
N LEU A 87 0.45 -17.40 -13.49
CA LEU A 87 0.49 -16.23 -12.64
C LEU A 87 -0.92 -15.64 -12.50
N CYS A 88 -1.36 -15.46 -11.28
CA CYS A 88 -2.69 -14.91 -11.00
C CYS A 88 -2.78 -13.44 -11.40
N LYS A 89 -3.60 -13.11 -12.38
CA LYS A 89 -3.86 -11.72 -12.82
C LYS A 89 -4.45 -10.85 -11.70
N GLY A 90 -5.20 -11.46 -10.77
CA GLY A 90 -5.81 -10.74 -9.66
C GLY A 90 -4.79 -10.23 -8.65
N CYS A 91 -3.85 -11.09 -8.21
CA CYS A 91 -2.97 -10.80 -7.10
C CYS A 91 -1.46 -10.97 -7.38
N GLY A 92 -1.06 -11.47 -8.54
CA GLY A 92 0.34 -11.64 -8.91
C GLY A 92 1.04 -12.87 -8.32
N ARG A 93 0.34 -13.72 -7.56
CA ARG A 93 0.93 -14.97 -7.06
C ARG A 93 1.00 -16.03 -8.16
N THR A 94 2.03 -16.85 -8.11
CA THR A 94 2.08 -18.06 -8.92
C THR A 94 1.02 -19.07 -8.45
N PHE A 95 0.68 -20.03 -9.29
CA PHE A 95 -0.22 -21.14 -8.92
C PHE A 95 0.29 -21.88 -7.67
N SER A 96 1.58 -22.18 -7.60
CA SER A 96 2.20 -22.83 -6.43
C SER A 96 2.06 -22.01 -5.16
N GLU A 97 2.32 -20.70 -5.22
CA GLU A 97 2.16 -19.78 -4.06
C GLU A 97 0.69 -19.70 -3.62
N VAL A 98 -0.27 -19.75 -4.54
CA VAL A 98 -1.69 -19.78 -4.19
C VAL A 98 -2.04 -21.05 -3.42
N GLN A 99 -1.57 -22.22 -3.89
CA GLN A 99 -1.86 -23.51 -3.25
C GLN A 99 -1.19 -23.67 -1.90
N HIS A 100 0.05 -23.24 -1.76
CA HIS A 100 0.84 -23.45 -0.53
C HIS A 100 0.70 -22.30 0.47
N TRP A 101 -0.02 -21.23 0.14
CA TRP A 101 -0.13 -20.03 0.97
C TRP A 101 -0.41 -20.29 2.46
N PRO A 102 -1.36 -21.18 2.84
CA PRO A 102 -1.64 -21.43 4.24
C PRO A 102 -0.47 -22.05 5.01
N GLY A 103 0.40 -22.77 4.32
CA GLY A 103 1.58 -23.45 4.91
C GLY A 103 2.87 -22.65 4.81
N MET A 104 2.87 -21.51 4.10
CA MET A 104 4.05 -20.64 3.97
C MET A 104 4.38 -19.95 5.29
N SER A 105 5.68 -19.87 5.59
CA SER A 105 6.18 -19.08 6.72
C SER A 105 5.93 -17.58 6.49
N PRO A 106 5.91 -16.77 7.57
CA PRO A 106 5.80 -15.30 7.44
C PRO A 106 6.85 -14.69 6.51
N ALA A 107 8.08 -15.20 6.53
CA ALA A 107 9.16 -14.71 5.67
C ALA A 107 8.89 -14.98 4.18
N GLU A 108 8.41 -16.17 3.83
CA GLU A 108 8.03 -16.51 2.46
C GLU A 108 6.85 -15.67 1.98
N LYS A 109 5.85 -15.46 2.82
CA LYS A 109 4.72 -14.57 2.52
C LYS A 109 5.19 -13.14 2.26
N ARG A 110 6.09 -12.58 3.08
CA ARG A 110 6.68 -11.26 2.89
C ARG A 110 7.47 -11.18 1.58
N HIS A 111 8.26 -12.20 1.26
CA HIS A 111 9.00 -12.26 -0.01
C HIS A 111 8.06 -12.20 -1.21
N THR A 112 6.99 -13.00 -1.20
CA THR A 112 5.96 -12.97 -2.25
C THR A 112 5.27 -11.60 -2.33
N TRP A 113 4.87 -11.02 -1.20
CA TRP A 113 4.27 -9.69 -1.16
C TRP A 113 5.18 -8.62 -1.77
N ARG A 114 6.47 -8.64 -1.43
CA ARG A 114 7.47 -7.73 -1.98
C ARG A 114 7.56 -7.86 -3.49
N ARG A 115 7.71 -9.09 -3.98
CA ARG A 115 7.80 -9.36 -5.42
C ARG A 115 6.58 -8.80 -6.17
N ILE A 116 5.38 -9.18 -5.78
CA ILE A 116 4.16 -8.74 -6.48
C ILE A 116 3.93 -7.23 -6.39
N THR A 117 4.39 -6.59 -5.32
CA THR A 117 4.30 -5.13 -5.16
C THR A 117 5.28 -4.40 -6.07
N LEU A 118 6.50 -4.90 -6.20
CA LEU A 118 7.52 -4.33 -7.08
C LEU A 118 7.16 -4.53 -8.57
N GLU A 119 6.62 -5.68 -8.93
CA GLU A 119 6.12 -5.95 -10.29
C GLU A 119 4.94 -5.04 -10.64
N GLY A 120 4.01 -4.83 -9.72
CA GLY A 120 2.91 -3.90 -9.85
C GLY A 120 1.86 -4.22 -10.93
N ASP A 121 1.98 -5.38 -11.60
CA ASP A 121 1.18 -5.73 -12.78
C ASP A 121 -0.18 -6.34 -12.42
N ALA A 122 -0.34 -6.81 -11.18
CA ALA A 122 -1.57 -7.46 -10.75
C ALA A 122 -2.73 -6.45 -10.60
N TRP A 123 -3.94 -6.88 -10.87
CA TRP A 123 -5.15 -6.05 -10.79
C TRP A 123 -5.38 -5.43 -9.42
N ARG A 124 -4.89 -6.04 -8.33
CA ARG A 124 -4.98 -5.45 -7.00
C ARG A 124 -4.27 -4.09 -6.89
N PHE A 125 -3.27 -3.83 -7.73
CA PHE A 125 -2.55 -2.55 -7.78
C PHE A 125 -3.16 -1.57 -8.80
N ASN A 126 -4.23 -1.99 -9.49
CA ASN A 126 -4.95 -1.12 -10.41
C ASN A 126 -5.85 -0.15 -9.62
N ARG A 127 -5.88 1.12 -10.00
CA ARG A 127 -6.72 2.17 -9.38
C ARG A 127 -8.21 1.82 -9.34
N TYR A 128 -8.70 1.01 -10.27
CA TYR A 128 -10.08 0.53 -10.25
C TYR A 128 -10.33 -0.43 -9.08
N VAL A 129 -9.41 -1.32 -8.81
CA VAL A 129 -9.50 -2.27 -7.68
C VAL A 129 -9.36 -1.53 -6.35
N GLU A 130 -8.49 -0.53 -6.25
CA GLU A 130 -8.37 0.34 -5.09
C GLU A 130 -9.70 1.02 -4.77
N ARG A 131 -10.37 1.62 -5.77
CA ARG A 131 -11.69 2.23 -5.61
C ARG A 131 -12.79 1.23 -5.26
N ALA A 132 -12.75 0.04 -5.82
CA ALA A 132 -13.70 -1.02 -5.50
C ALA A 132 -13.51 -1.58 -4.09
N ALA A 133 -12.28 -1.60 -3.58
CA ALA A 133 -11.94 -2.01 -2.21
C ALA A 133 -12.39 -0.98 -1.16
N GLU A 134 -12.47 0.30 -1.51
CA GLU A 134 -12.98 1.37 -0.64
C GLU A 134 -14.51 1.29 -0.39
N GLY A 135 -15.21 0.41 -1.10
CA GLY A 135 -16.63 0.09 -0.91
C GLY A 135 -17.61 1.13 -1.49
N PRO A 136 -18.92 0.80 -1.48
CA PRO A 136 -19.94 1.62 -2.15
C PRO A 136 -20.13 3.03 -1.55
N HIS A 137 -19.69 3.26 -0.32
CA HIS A 137 -19.79 4.58 0.31
C HIS A 137 -18.83 5.62 -0.28
N ALA A 138 -17.64 5.23 -0.72
CA ALA A 138 -16.69 6.13 -1.35
C ALA A 138 -17.16 6.58 -2.75
N ALA A 139 -17.77 5.67 -3.50
CA ALA A 139 -18.35 6.00 -4.80
C ALA A 139 -19.51 6.99 -4.69
N VAL A 140 -20.38 6.83 -3.69
CA VAL A 140 -21.50 7.76 -3.42
C VAL A 140 -20.98 9.13 -2.98
N ALA A 141 -19.96 9.18 -2.12
CA ALA A 141 -19.34 10.44 -1.70
C ALA A 141 -18.67 11.18 -2.88
N ALA A 142 -18.00 10.46 -3.78
CA ALA A 142 -17.40 11.04 -4.98
C ALA A 142 -18.43 11.61 -5.94
N VAL A 143 -19.57 10.92 -6.14
CA VAL A 143 -20.69 11.40 -6.96
C VAL A 143 -21.37 12.61 -6.33
N ALA A 144 -21.56 12.61 -5.01
CA ALA A 144 -22.12 13.74 -4.27
C ALA A 144 -21.22 14.99 -4.35
N ALA A 145 -19.89 14.81 -4.26
CA ALA A 145 -18.92 15.89 -4.42
C ALA A 145 -18.87 16.45 -5.84
N ALA A 146 -19.01 15.59 -6.86
CA ALA A 146 -19.08 16.01 -8.28
C ALA A 146 -20.36 16.77 -8.61
N GLY A 147 -21.47 16.48 -7.92
CA GLY A 147 -22.76 17.17 -8.08
C GLY A 147 -22.80 18.58 -7.47
N GLN A 148 -21.82 18.95 -6.67
CA GLN A 148 -21.73 20.27 -6.01
C GLN A 148 -20.84 21.27 -6.76
N GLN A 149 -20.41 20.99 -7.98
CA GLN A 149 -19.73 21.97 -8.79
C GLN A 149 -20.70 23.10 -9.16
N PRO A 150 -20.40 24.36 -8.83
CA PRO A 150 -21.25 25.48 -9.23
C PRO A 150 -21.30 25.55 -10.77
N PRO A 151 -22.45 25.90 -11.34
CA PRO A 151 -22.60 25.97 -12.80
C PRO A 151 -21.56 26.91 -13.37
N ALA A 152 -20.84 26.44 -14.40
CA ALA A 152 -19.84 27.22 -15.10
C ALA A 152 -20.44 28.56 -15.51
N ARG A 153 -19.83 29.68 -15.06
CA ARG A 153 -20.25 31.01 -15.46
C ARG A 153 -20.27 31.09 -16.97
N ARG A 154 -21.48 31.26 -17.56
CA ARG A 154 -21.63 31.55 -18.97
C ARG A 154 -20.82 32.80 -19.30
N ARG A 155 -19.84 32.71 -20.17
CA ARG A 155 -19.17 33.87 -20.76
C ARG A 155 -20.23 34.73 -21.47
N PRO A 156 -20.24 36.08 -21.27
CA PRO A 156 -21.10 36.96 -22.02
C PRO A 156 -20.81 36.81 -23.52
N ARG A 157 -21.85 36.66 -24.33
CA ARG A 157 -21.72 36.73 -25.77
C ARG A 157 -21.24 38.15 -26.14
N PRO A 158 -20.24 38.30 -27.02
CA PRO A 158 -19.93 39.60 -27.58
C PRO A 158 -21.15 40.13 -28.34
N ARG A 159 -21.56 41.39 -28.06
CA ARG A 159 -22.55 42.09 -28.85
C ARG A 159 -21.93 42.33 -30.23
N LEU A 160 -22.58 41.77 -31.28
CA LEU A 160 -22.32 42.21 -32.64
C LEU A 160 -22.77 43.64 -32.75
N GLY A 161 -21.88 44.51 -33.19
CA GLY A 161 -22.16 45.92 -33.37
C GLY A 161 -23.25 46.11 -34.44
N GLU A 162 -24.16 47.02 -34.17
CA GLU A 162 -25.02 47.63 -35.19
C GLU A 162 -24.19 48.72 -35.85
N ASP A 163 -23.98 48.60 -37.15
CA ASP A 163 -23.75 49.70 -38.10
C ASP A 163 -25.04 50.04 -38.78
#